data_85c96688795347c5631292632c06553b
#
_entry.id   85c96688795347c5631292632c06553b
#
_cell.length_a   1.000
_cell.length_b   1.000
_cell.length_c   1.000
_cell.angle_alpha   90.00
_cell.angle_beta   90.00
_cell.angle_gamma   90.00
#
_symmetry.space_group_name_H-M   'P 1'
#
loop_
_entity.id
_entity.type
_entity.pdbx_description
1 polymer ?
#
loop_
_entity_poly.entity_id
_entity_poly.type
_entity_poly.pdbx_seq_one_letter_code
_entity_poly.pdbx_strand_id
1 'polypeptide(L)'
;KDNNLVDTLYAIMTIDNPENPYFEIFLNQMFQAFLGNDYVSWNIFTQNPSNFGLVRYPSDVATWYTYIPVQAGDKEATYANMVDIKNMLASFKSERLSYNQQISYTVIEEFLNENITYYSPDSICDERVQLRYVDSFGGYAADFVTYMEAYSVRTEQDIKDILSYTKSLPEAFATYPLYVR
;
A
#
# COMPACT_ATOMS: atom_id res chain seq x y z
N LYS A 1 -23.50 -35.65 30.21
CA LYS A 1 -24.60 -34.79 29.69
C LYS A 1 -24.12 -33.37 29.33
N ASP A 2 -22.85 -33.03 29.51
CA ASP A 2 -22.38 -31.64 29.37
C ASP A 2 -21.63 -31.33 28.06
N ASN A 3 -21.50 -32.30 27.14
CA ASN A 3 -20.85 -32.10 25.85
C ASN A 3 -21.64 -31.19 24.89
N ASN A 4 -22.95 -31.07 25.12
CA ASN A 4 -23.85 -30.33 24.22
C ASN A 4 -23.65 -28.81 24.29
N LEU A 5 -23.20 -28.27 25.44
CA LEU A 5 -22.99 -26.83 25.62
C LEU A 5 -21.65 -26.38 24.98
N VAL A 6 -20.63 -27.19 25.16
CA VAL A 6 -19.30 -26.94 24.57
C VAL A 6 -19.36 -27.05 23.04
N ASP A 7 -20.02 -28.10 22.53
CA ASP A 7 -20.23 -28.26 21.08
C ASP A 7 -21.11 -27.15 20.49
N THR A 8 -22.10 -26.69 21.24
CA THR A 8 -22.96 -25.55 20.84
C THR A 8 -22.17 -24.23 20.86
N LEU A 9 -21.33 -24.01 21.88
CA LEU A 9 -20.45 -22.85 21.95
C LEU A 9 -19.39 -22.86 20.84
N TYR A 10 -18.78 -24.03 20.55
CA TYR A 10 -17.88 -24.19 19.42
C TYR A 10 -18.58 -23.93 18.08
N ALA A 11 -19.80 -24.42 17.90
CA ALA A 11 -20.58 -24.16 16.69
C ALA A 11 -20.96 -22.68 16.55
N ILE A 12 -21.25 -21.98 17.65
CA ILE A 12 -21.53 -20.53 17.64
C ILE A 12 -20.25 -19.74 17.36
N MET A 13 -19.10 -20.19 17.87
CA MET A 13 -17.79 -19.54 17.64
C MET A 13 -17.21 -19.80 16.24
N THR A 14 -17.76 -20.77 15.50
CA THR A 14 -17.32 -21.15 14.15
C THR A 14 -18.28 -20.71 13.03
N ILE A 15 -19.35 -19.98 13.35
CA ILE A 15 -20.18 -19.37 12.31
C ILE A 15 -19.42 -18.15 11.80
N ASP A 16 -18.69 -18.35 10.70
CA ASP A 16 -18.11 -17.25 9.95
C ASP A 16 -19.24 -16.41 9.34
N ASN A 17 -19.15 -15.09 9.48
CA ASN A 17 -20.08 -14.20 8.83
C ASN A 17 -19.88 -14.29 7.30
N PRO A 18 -20.94 -14.10 6.49
CA PRO A 18 -20.76 -13.99 5.05
C PRO A 18 -19.86 -12.79 4.71
N GLU A 19 -19.14 -12.90 3.61
CA GLU A 19 -18.35 -11.79 3.10
C GLU A 19 -19.20 -10.55 2.83
N ASN A 20 -18.73 -9.41 3.30
CA ASN A 20 -19.35 -8.12 3.04
C ASN A 20 -18.85 -7.56 1.71
N PRO A 21 -19.69 -7.49 0.66
CA PRO A 21 -19.25 -7.03 -0.66
C PRO A 21 -18.82 -5.55 -0.68
N TYR A 22 -19.35 -4.72 0.20
CA TYR A 22 -18.94 -3.32 0.30
C TYR A 22 -17.55 -3.18 0.92
N PHE A 23 -17.18 -4.09 1.82
CA PHE A 23 -15.83 -4.12 2.37
C PHE A 23 -14.82 -4.55 1.29
N GLU A 24 -15.17 -5.51 0.43
CA GLU A 24 -14.35 -5.89 -0.73
C GLU A 24 -14.13 -4.72 -1.71
N ILE A 25 -15.18 -3.93 -1.96
CA ILE A 25 -15.06 -2.70 -2.77
C ILE A 25 -14.09 -1.72 -2.11
N PHE A 26 -14.21 -1.52 -0.81
CA PHE A 26 -13.29 -0.68 -0.05
C PHE A 26 -11.84 -1.17 -0.14
N LEU A 27 -11.59 -2.48 0.04
CA LEU A 27 -10.25 -3.07 -0.10
C LEU A 27 -9.67 -2.85 -1.50
N ASN A 28 -10.47 -3.06 -2.54
CA ASN A 28 -10.03 -2.83 -3.93
C ASN A 28 -9.69 -1.36 -4.19
N GLN A 29 -10.48 -0.42 -3.66
CA GLN A 29 -10.18 1.02 -3.78
C GLN A 29 -8.90 1.41 -3.05
N MET A 30 -8.67 0.86 -1.85
CA MET A 30 -7.42 1.04 -1.11
C MET A 30 -6.22 0.50 -1.91
N PHE A 31 -6.34 -0.69 -2.50
CA PHE A 31 -5.30 -1.30 -3.31
C PHE A 31 -5.00 -0.48 -4.58
N GLN A 32 -6.04 0.00 -5.27
CA GLN A 32 -5.87 0.89 -6.41
C GLN A 32 -5.17 2.19 -6.02
N ALA A 33 -5.56 2.80 -4.90
CA ALA A 33 -4.93 4.02 -4.40
C ALA A 33 -3.46 3.80 -4.02
N PHE A 34 -3.15 2.64 -3.41
CA PHE A 34 -1.80 2.26 -3.04
C PHE A 34 -0.88 2.09 -4.26
N LEU A 35 -1.35 1.41 -5.29
CA LEU A 35 -0.56 1.20 -6.50
C LEU A 35 -0.47 2.45 -7.38
N GLY A 36 -1.50 3.28 -7.40
CA GLY A 36 -1.55 4.51 -8.20
C GLY A 36 -1.14 4.28 -9.66
N ASN A 37 -0.17 5.06 -10.13
CA ASN A 37 0.40 4.96 -11.47
C ASN A 37 1.76 4.22 -11.52
N ASP A 38 2.10 3.48 -10.47
CA ASP A 38 3.32 2.68 -10.42
C ASP A 38 3.14 1.34 -11.15
N TYR A 39 3.40 1.35 -12.45
CA TYR A 39 3.23 0.18 -13.32
C TYR A 39 4.21 -0.96 -13.02
N VAL A 40 5.34 -0.69 -12.36
CA VAL A 40 6.27 -1.73 -11.91
C VAL A 40 5.66 -2.46 -10.73
N SER A 41 5.12 -1.75 -9.76
CA SER A 41 4.38 -2.34 -8.66
C SER A 41 3.13 -3.11 -9.14
N TRP A 42 2.42 -2.62 -10.17
CA TRP A 42 1.33 -3.41 -10.77
C TRP A 42 1.81 -4.78 -11.25
N ASN A 43 2.95 -4.83 -11.93
CA ASN A 43 3.51 -6.09 -12.43
C ASN A 43 3.89 -7.04 -11.28
N ILE A 44 4.48 -6.51 -10.22
CA ILE A 44 4.95 -7.28 -9.06
C ILE A 44 3.76 -7.83 -8.25
N PHE A 45 2.78 -6.98 -7.96
CA PHE A 45 1.68 -7.33 -7.05
C PHE A 45 0.48 -7.96 -7.76
N THR A 46 0.37 -7.86 -9.10
CA THR A 46 -0.76 -8.41 -9.85
C THR A 46 -0.33 -9.19 -11.08
N GLN A 47 -1.07 -10.25 -11.41
CA GLN A 47 -0.96 -10.91 -12.72
C GLN A 47 -1.85 -10.25 -13.76
N ASN A 48 -3.00 -9.72 -13.33
CA ASN A 48 -3.99 -9.09 -14.19
C ASN A 48 -4.56 -7.84 -13.50
N PRO A 49 -3.95 -6.66 -13.72
CA PRO A 49 -4.35 -5.41 -13.09
C PRO A 49 -5.82 -5.03 -13.32
N SER A 50 -6.38 -5.41 -14.46
CA SER A 50 -7.79 -5.09 -14.79
C SER A 50 -8.79 -5.76 -13.85
N ASN A 51 -8.43 -6.87 -13.21
CA ASN A 51 -9.29 -7.53 -12.21
C ASN A 51 -9.50 -6.66 -10.95
N PHE A 52 -8.59 -5.71 -10.73
CA PHE A 52 -8.64 -4.76 -9.61
C PHE A 52 -9.09 -3.37 -10.04
N GLY A 53 -9.60 -3.24 -11.28
CA GLY A 53 -10.03 -1.95 -11.81
C GLY A 53 -8.90 -0.99 -12.18
N LEU A 54 -7.65 -1.45 -12.18
CA LEU A 54 -6.50 -0.67 -12.62
C LEU A 54 -6.55 -0.51 -14.14
N VAL A 55 -6.55 0.74 -14.60
CA VAL A 55 -6.63 1.08 -16.03
C VAL A 55 -5.36 1.81 -16.43
N ARG A 56 -4.70 1.29 -17.46
CA ARG A 56 -3.53 1.92 -18.06
C ARG A 56 -3.88 2.54 -19.40
N TYR A 57 -3.44 3.76 -19.62
CA TYR A 57 -3.56 4.41 -20.91
C TYR A 57 -2.31 4.16 -21.78
N PRO A 58 -2.44 4.13 -23.12
CA PRO A 58 -1.30 3.87 -24.02
C PRO A 58 -0.15 4.89 -23.93
N SER A 59 -0.45 6.09 -23.43
CA SER A 59 0.54 7.16 -23.21
C SER A 59 1.33 7.02 -21.91
N ASP A 60 0.89 6.13 -21.03
CA ASP A 60 1.47 6.01 -19.71
C ASP A 60 2.82 5.30 -19.76
N VAL A 61 3.78 5.87 -19.08
CA VAL A 61 5.17 5.41 -19.04
C VAL A 61 5.53 5.07 -17.60
N ALA A 62 6.11 3.88 -17.40
CA ALA A 62 6.65 3.53 -16.10
C ALA A 62 7.89 4.38 -15.79
N THR A 63 7.88 5.03 -14.64
CA THR A 63 9.00 5.82 -14.14
C THR A 63 9.37 5.36 -12.74
N TRP A 64 10.64 5.44 -12.40
CA TRP A 64 11.06 5.28 -11.02
C TRP A 64 10.37 6.35 -10.17
N TYR A 65 9.91 5.93 -9.01
CA TYR A 65 9.36 6.86 -8.04
C TYR A 65 10.41 7.90 -7.66
N THR A 66 10.22 9.13 -8.11
CA THR A 66 11.04 10.24 -7.65
C THR A 66 10.51 10.67 -6.29
N TYR A 67 11.33 10.53 -5.27
CA TYR A 67 10.97 11.08 -3.98
C TYR A 67 10.90 12.60 -4.09
N ILE A 68 9.70 13.10 -3.98
CA ILE A 68 9.48 14.53 -3.76
C ILE A 68 9.41 14.70 -2.24
N PRO A 69 10.26 15.54 -1.63
CA PRO A 69 10.15 15.76 -0.20
C PRO A 69 8.74 16.22 0.12
N VAL A 70 8.16 15.57 1.09
CA VAL A 70 6.87 15.96 1.61
C VAL A 70 7.02 17.38 2.15
N GLN A 71 6.37 18.34 1.49
CA GLN A 71 6.29 19.71 1.99
C GLN A 71 5.40 19.73 3.24
N ALA A 72 5.54 20.70 4.11
CA ALA A 72 4.71 20.77 5.32
C ALA A 72 3.21 20.67 5.03
N GLY A 73 2.75 21.27 3.93
CA GLY A 73 1.36 21.15 3.49
C GLY A 73 0.96 19.75 3.00
N ASP A 74 1.91 18.98 2.46
CA ASP A 74 1.66 17.60 2.02
C ASP A 74 1.51 16.66 3.25
N LYS A 75 2.26 16.93 4.33
CA LYS A 75 2.13 16.20 5.59
C LYS A 75 0.73 16.35 6.19
N GLU A 76 0.23 17.58 6.24
CA GLU A 76 -1.13 17.85 6.72
C GLU A 76 -2.19 17.20 5.82
N ALA A 77 -2.03 17.26 4.50
CA ALA A 77 -2.93 16.63 3.54
C ALA A 77 -2.90 15.09 3.68
N THR A 78 -1.71 14.51 3.87
CA THR A 78 -1.56 13.07 4.10
C THR A 78 -2.22 12.65 5.41
N TYR A 79 -2.00 13.40 6.49
CA TYR A 79 -2.67 13.17 7.76
C TYR A 79 -4.19 13.18 7.63
N ALA A 80 -4.74 14.23 7.00
CA ALA A 80 -6.17 14.36 6.80
C ALA A 80 -6.73 13.18 5.98
N ASN A 81 -6.05 12.80 4.91
CA ASN A 81 -6.45 11.65 4.09
C ASN A 81 -6.44 10.33 4.89
N MET A 82 -5.42 10.09 5.72
CA MET A 82 -5.36 8.88 6.56
C MET A 82 -6.49 8.86 7.59
N VAL A 83 -6.83 10.01 8.17
CA VAL A 83 -7.98 10.16 9.09
C VAL A 83 -9.30 9.86 8.37
N ASP A 84 -9.48 10.37 7.16
CA ASP A 84 -10.68 10.12 6.36
C ASP A 84 -10.83 8.64 6.00
N ILE A 85 -9.75 7.98 5.59
CA ILE A 85 -9.74 6.54 5.31
C ILE A 85 -10.08 5.75 6.58
N LYS A 86 -9.53 6.12 7.73
CA LYS A 86 -9.85 5.48 9.02
C LYS A 86 -11.32 5.65 9.39
N ASN A 87 -11.90 6.81 9.14
CA ASN A 87 -13.34 7.04 9.36
C ASN A 87 -14.20 6.18 8.41
N MET A 88 -13.80 6.01 7.16
CA MET A 88 -14.45 5.07 6.23
C MET A 88 -14.33 3.63 6.71
N LEU A 89 -13.16 3.19 7.15
CA LEU A 89 -12.95 1.86 7.72
C LEU A 89 -13.85 1.63 8.94
N ALA A 90 -13.93 2.59 9.86
CA ALA A 90 -14.76 2.52 11.06
C ALA A 90 -16.28 2.44 10.77
N SER A 91 -16.72 2.76 9.56
CA SER A 91 -18.12 2.57 9.15
C SER A 91 -18.50 1.08 9.04
N PHE A 92 -17.52 0.22 8.83
CA PHE A 92 -17.69 -1.22 8.84
C PHE A 92 -17.59 -1.73 10.29
N LYS A 93 -18.58 -2.51 10.70
CA LYS A 93 -18.56 -3.16 12.00
C LYS A 93 -17.75 -4.44 11.88
N SER A 94 -16.54 -4.46 12.43
CA SER A 94 -15.61 -5.58 12.28
C SER A 94 -16.21 -6.91 12.70
N GLU A 95 -17.03 -6.92 13.76
CA GLU A 95 -17.72 -8.11 14.27
C GLU A 95 -18.77 -8.70 13.29
N ARG A 96 -19.12 -7.96 12.22
CA ARG A 96 -20.05 -8.41 11.17
C ARG A 96 -19.36 -8.82 9.88
N LEU A 97 -18.05 -8.71 9.82
CA LEU A 97 -17.25 -9.13 8.69
C LEU A 97 -16.94 -10.62 8.78
N SER A 98 -16.63 -11.25 7.65
CA SER A 98 -16.10 -12.62 7.64
C SER A 98 -14.75 -12.67 8.37
N TYR A 99 -14.32 -13.85 8.79
CA TYR A 99 -13.05 -14.01 9.50
C TYR A 99 -11.87 -13.41 8.73
N ASN A 100 -11.77 -13.67 7.42
CA ASN A 100 -10.71 -13.11 6.59
C ASN A 100 -10.79 -11.59 6.48
N GLN A 101 -12.00 -11.05 6.37
CA GLN A 101 -12.22 -9.61 6.34
C GLN A 101 -11.90 -8.94 7.67
N GLN A 102 -12.13 -9.60 8.80
CA GLN A 102 -11.73 -9.10 10.13
C GLN A 102 -10.20 -8.99 10.25
N ILE A 103 -9.46 -9.96 9.71
CA ILE A 103 -7.99 -9.89 9.65
C ILE A 103 -7.56 -8.67 8.82
N SER A 104 -8.12 -8.52 7.63
CA SER A 104 -7.82 -7.38 6.75
C SER A 104 -8.17 -6.04 7.41
N TYR A 105 -9.31 -5.98 8.09
CA TYR A 105 -9.73 -4.79 8.86
C TYR A 105 -8.68 -4.42 9.91
N THR A 106 -8.27 -5.40 10.72
CA THR A 106 -7.29 -5.17 11.80
C THR A 106 -5.94 -4.70 11.25
N VAL A 107 -5.45 -5.33 10.19
CA VAL A 107 -4.18 -4.92 9.56
C VAL A 107 -4.24 -3.50 9.02
N ILE A 108 -5.34 -3.14 8.35
CA ILE A 108 -5.51 -1.78 7.81
C ILE A 108 -5.68 -0.77 8.95
N GLU A 109 -6.42 -1.11 10.00
CA GLU A 109 -6.61 -0.23 11.16
C GLU A 109 -5.27 0.10 11.84
N GLU A 110 -4.41 -0.90 12.07
CA GLU A 110 -3.09 -0.71 12.65
C GLU A 110 -2.19 0.13 11.72
N PHE A 111 -2.17 -0.18 10.43
CA PHE A 111 -1.44 0.62 9.44
C PHE A 111 -1.87 2.10 9.46
N LEU A 112 -3.17 2.37 9.51
CA LEU A 112 -3.69 3.73 9.56
C LEU A 112 -3.35 4.42 10.89
N ASN A 113 -3.41 3.71 12.02
CA ASN A 113 -3.04 4.24 13.33
C ASN A 113 -1.58 4.68 13.38
N GLU A 114 -0.67 3.84 12.88
CA GLU A 114 0.75 4.15 12.78
C GLU A 114 1.01 5.38 11.90
N ASN A 115 0.40 5.42 10.71
CA ASN A 115 0.58 6.54 9.78
C ASN A 115 -0.04 7.84 10.32
N ILE A 116 -1.22 7.80 10.93
CA ILE A 116 -1.85 8.96 11.58
C ILE A 116 -0.94 9.50 12.68
N THR A 117 -0.35 8.62 13.48
CA THR A 117 0.59 9.02 14.54
C THR A 117 1.84 9.67 13.93
N TYR A 118 2.36 9.10 12.86
CA TYR A 118 3.56 9.59 12.18
C TYR A 118 3.33 10.96 11.52
N TYR A 119 2.24 11.12 10.77
CA TYR A 119 1.90 12.35 10.05
C TYR A 119 1.18 13.40 10.91
N SER A 120 0.90 13.10 12.19
CA SER A 120 0.27 14.06 13.10
C SER A 120 1.03 15.38 13.14
N PRO A 121 0.34 16.54 13.19
CA PRO A 121 0.98 17.84 13.36
C PRO A 121 1.86 17.92 14.60
N ASP A 122 1.52 17.18 15.67
CA ASP A 122 2.26 17.13 16.92
C ASP A 122 3.37 16.07 16.92
N SER A 123 3.55 15.34 15.82
CA SER A 123 4.58 14.30 15.71
C SER A 123 5.96 14.92 15.70
N ILE A 124 6.82 14.42 16.59
CA ILE A 124 8.25 14.75 16.63
C ILE A 124 9.06 14.01 15.56
N CYS A 125 8.42 13.10 14.82
CA CYS A 125 9.06 12.38 13.73
C CYS A 125 9.39 13.35 12.60
N ASP A 126 10.69 13.62 12.45
CA ASP A 126 11.21 14.40 11.33
C ASP A 126 11.32 13.46 10.11
N GLU A 127 10.75 13.86 9.01
CA GLU A 127 10.84 13.12 7.74
C GLU A 127 12.28 12.85 7.34
N ARG A 128 13.21 13.72 7.73
CA ARG A 128 14.65 13.54 7.52
C ARG A 128 15.21 12.30 8.21
N VAL A 129 14.58 11.79 9.25
CA VAL A 129 15.03 10.58 9.96
C VAL A 129 14.73 9.31 9.15
N GLN A 130 13.72 9.33 8.27
CA GLN A 130 13.41 8.21 7.39
C GLN A 130 14.24 8.16 6.10
N LEU A 131 15.02 9.19 5.82
CA LEU A 131 15.82 9.33 4.60
C LEU A 131 17.06 8.41 4.58
N ARG A 132 16.85 7.11 4.73
CA ARG A 132 17.88 6.09 4.46
C ARG A 132 18.01 5.81 2.98
N TYR A 133 18.18 6.86 2.17
CA TYR A 133 18.21 6.70 0.71
C TYR A 133 19.44 5.98 0.20
N VAL A 134 20.50 5.96 0.98
CA VAL A 134 21.78 5.33 0.62
C VAL A 134 22.25 4.51 1.82
N ASP A 135 21.52 3.46 2.15
CA ASP A 135 21.95 2.46 3.11
C ASP A 135 22.28 1.17 2.36
N SER A 136 23.33 0.47 2.76
CA SER A 136 23.72 -0.82 2.20
C SER A 136 22.71 -1.96 2.52
N PHE A 137 21.81 -1.77 3.48
CA PHE A 137 20.79 -2.73 3.89
C PHE A 137 19.36 -2.34 3.48
N GLY A 138 19.16 -1.12 3.12
CA GLY A 138 17.88 -0.59 2.66
C GLY A 138 18.16 0.68 1.88
N GLY A 139 17.21 1.12 1.11
CA GLY A 139 17.36 2.27 0.25
C GLY A 139 17.25 1.89 -1.21
N TYR A 140 17.11 2.87 -2.05
CA TYR A 140 16.66 2.68 -3.42
C TYR A 140 17.52 1.75 -4.27
N ALA A 141 18.82 1.62 -3.99
CA ALA A 141 19.66 0.67 -4.74
C ALA A 141 19.30 -0.78 -4.39
N ALA A 142 19.04 -1.06 -3.11
CA ALA A 142 18.59 -2.38 -2.67
C ALA A 142 17.13 -2.63 -3.12
N ASP A 143 16.28 -1.64 -3.01
CA ASP A 143 14.88 -1.72 -3.46
C ASP A 143 14.80 -1.98 -4.97
N PHE A 144 15.65 -1.33 -5.77
CA PHE A 144 15.70 -1.59 -7.21
C PHE A 144 16.03 -3.05 -7.53
N VAL A 145 17.03 -3.64 -6.85
CA VAL A 145 17.39 -5.04 -7.04
C VAL A 145 16.21 -5.93 -6.66
N THR A 146 15.60 -5.69 -5.52
CA THR A 146 14.44 -6.45 -5.02
C THR A 146 13.26 -6.38 -5.99
N TYR A 147 12.96 -5.19 -6.53
CA TYR A 147 11.91 -5.03 -7.53
C TYR A 147 12.24 -5.74 -8.84
N MET A 148 13.51 -5.70 -9.28
CA MET A 148 13.92 -6.40 -10.49
C MET A 148 13.86 -7.92 -10.33
N GLU A 149 14.18 -8.45 -9.17
CA GLU A 149 14.05 -9.88 -8.87
C GLU A 149 12.58 -10.35 -8.84
N ALA A 150 11.68 -9.50 -8.36
CA ALA A 150 10.25 -9.80 -8.30
C ALA A 150 9.51 -9.54 -9.63
N TYR A 151 10.10 -8.74 -10.53
CA TYR A 151 9.48 -8.34 -11.78
C TYR A 151 9.35 -9.49 -12.77
N SER A 152 8.18 -9.67 -13.33
CA SER A 152 7.89 -10.75 -14.29
C SER A 152 7.68 -10.19 -15.69
N VAL A 153 8.48 -10.63 -16.65
CA VAL A 153 8.31 -10.28 -18.07
C VAL A 153 7.30 -11.23 -18.70
N ARG A 154 6.09 -10.75 -18.96
CA ARG A 154 4.97 -11.51 -19.55
C ARG A 154 4.59 -10.98 -20.93
N THR A 155 4.80 -9.69 -21.16
CA THR A 155 4.40 -8.97 -22.37
C THR A 155 5.52 -8.07 -22.90
N GLU A 156 5.40 -7.62 -24.15
CA GLU A 156 6.31 -6.59 -24.71
C GLU A 156 6.24 -5.27 -23.92
N GLN A 157 5.08 -4.97 -23.34
CA GLN A 157 4.90 -3.78 -22.54
C GLN A 157 5.73 -3.84 -21.24
N ASP A 158 5.85 -5.01 -20.62
CA ASP A 158 6.70 -5.19 -19.43
C ASP A 158 8.16 -4.87 -19.73
N ILE A 159 8.66 -5.22 -20.93
CA ILE A 159 10.03 -4.86 -21.35
C ILE A 159 10.15 -3.35 -21.51
N LYS A 160 9.17 -2.70 -22.12
CA LYS A 160 9.17 -1.23 -22.26
C LYS A 160 9.15 -0.53 -20.91
N ASP A 161 8.40 -1.06 -19.97
CA ASP A 161 8.29 -0.52 -18.62
C ASP A 161 9.60 -0.62 -17.86
N ILE A 162 10.25 -1.78 -17.86
CA ILE A 162 11.53 -1.96 -17.17
C ILE A 162 12.62 -1.07 -17.77
N LEU A 163 12.63 -0.91 -19.09
CA LEU A 163 13.57 -0.02 -19.77
C LEU A 163 13.32 1.45 -19.42
N SER A 164 12.06 1.87 -19.40
CA SER A 164 11.68 3.24 -19.04
C SER A 164 11.98 3.52 -17.56
N TYR A 165 11.64 2.59 -16.70
CA TYR A 165 11.92 2.64 -15.27
C TYR A 165 13.42 2.76 -14.99
N THR A 166 14.24 1.94 -15.64
CA THR A 166 15.71 2.00 -15.54
C THR A 166 16.26 3.33 -16.05
N LYS A 167 15.70 3.87 -17.13
CA LYS A 167 16.11 5.18 -17.67
C LYS A 167 15.80 6.35 -16.76
N SER A 168 14.81 6.25 -15.92
CA SER A 168 14.42 7.30 -14.95
C SER A 168 15.30 7.32 -13.69
N LEU A 169 16.07 6.26 -13.41
CA LEU A 169 16.93 6.16 -12.23
C LEU A 169 17.91 7.31 -12.06
N PRO A 170 18.67 7.75 -13.11
CA PRO A 170 19.64 8.84 -12.95
C PRO A 170 18.98 10.14 -12.47
N GLU A 171 17.77 10.45 -12.93
CA GLU A 171 17.01 11.62 -12.51
C GLU A 171 16.56 11.47 -11.04
N ALA A 172 16.05 10.31 -10.66
CA ALA A 172 15.71 10.01 -9.30
C ALA A 172 16.92 10.17 -8.36
N PHE A 173 18.06 9.60 -8.72
CA PHE A 173 19.28 9.71 -7.92
C PHE A 173 19.87 11.13 -7.88
N ALA A 174 19.69 11.95 -8.90
CA ALA A 174 20.16 13.33 -8.93
C ALA A 174 19.43 14.23 -7.91
N THR A 175 18.25 13.83 -7.46
CA THR A 175 17.49 14.60 -6.45
C THR A 175 18.01 14.41 -5.02
N TYR A 176 18.77 13.33 -4.72
CA TYR A 176 19.25 13.02 -3.37
C TYR A 176 20.18 14.04 -2.72
N PRO A 177 21.19 14.59 -3.44
CA PRO A 177 22.12 15.54 -2.82
C PRO A 177 21.44 16.79 -2.27
N LEU A 178 20.22 17.08 -2.70
CA LEU A 178 19.45 18.25 -2.24
C LEU A 178 18.90 18.09 -0.82
N TYR A 179 18.88 16.86 -0.28
CA TYR A 179 18.26 16.52 1.01
C TYR A 179 19.26 16.14 2.10
N VAL A 180 20.52 15.98 1.78
CA VAL A 180 21.57 15.57 2.71
C VAL A 180 22.36 16.78 3.27
N ARG A 181 21.89 18.01 3.04
CA ARG A 181 22.52 19.23 3.53
C ARG A 181 21.84 19.81 4.75
#